data_a0ef875c89e8294bc8390209d28e2a0b
#
_entry.id   a0ef875c89e8294bc8390209d28e2a0b
#
_cell.length_a   1.000
_cell.length_b   1.000
_cell.length_c   1.000
_cell.angle_alpha   90.00
_cell.angle_beta   90.00
_cell.angle_gamma   90.00
#
_symmetry.space_group_name_H-M   'P 1'
#
loop_
_entity.id
_entity.type
_entity.pdbx_description
1 polymer ?
#
loop_
_entity_poly.entity_id
_entity_poly.type
_entity_poly.pdbx_seq_one_letter_code
_entity_poly.pdbx_strand_id
1 'polypeptide(L)'
;EISKNYLSSNKSAHILLIGIKEFIPACWSYEKIFLAAKEQDALVVACHPHYMSDMSRDTLFLWNNRDKYARYIDAWEIANRDDVFNVISLKKYPYIANSDFHKTRHLYSWKTLLNCEKNTESVKQCIKHNKGVAITLFRN
;
A
#
# COMPACT_ATOMS: atom_id res chain seq x y z
N GLU A 1 2.11 -4.06 8.70
CA GLU A 1 2.49 -2.75 8.13
C GLU A 1 3.81 -2.26 8.73
N ILE A 2 4.65 -1.68 7.89
CA ILE A 2 5.87 -0.96 8.31
C ILE A 2 5.62 0.53 8.13
N SER A 3 5.59 1.27 9.23
CA SER A 3 5.43 2.71 9.25
C SER A 3 6.77 3.39 9.45
N LYS A 4 7.25 4.10 8.43
CA LYS A 4 8.47 4.92 8.51
C LYS A 4 8.06 6.38 8.63
N ASN A 5 8.06 6.89 9.85
CA ASN A 5 7.74 8.26 10.17
C ASN A 5 9.01 9.04 10.49
N TYR A 6 9.28 10.07 9.73
CA TYR A 6 10.41 10.98 9.96
C TYR A 6 9.91 12.36 10.39
N LEU A 7 10.72 13.06 11.17
CA LEU A 7 10.40 14.43 11.62
C LEU A 7 10.28 15.42 10.46
N SER A 8 10.98 15.15 9.35
CA SER A 8 10.78 15.88 8.09
C SER A 8 9.87 15.06 7.17
N SER A 9 8.75 15.63 6.75
CA SER A 9 7.68 15.01 5.96
C SER A 9 8.14 14.32 4.67
N ASN A 10 9.23 14.77 4.08
CA ASN A 10 9.69 14.32 2.76
C ASN A 10 10.31 12.91 2.73
N LYS A 11 10.31 12.18 3.85
CA LYS A 11 10.92 10.84 3.94
C LYS A 11 9.98 9.77 4.48
N SER A 12 8.77 10.17 4.86
CA SER A 12 7.80 9.26 5.48
C SER A 12 7.05 8.45 4.44
N ALA A 13 6.84 7.17 4.71
CA ALA A 13 5.98 6.28 3.96
C ALA A 13 5.54 5.11 4.81
N HIS A 14 4.38 4.56 4.48
CA HIS A 14 3.88 3.32 5.05
C HIS A 14 3.88 2.24 3.99
N ILE A 15 4.25 1.03 4.38
CA ILE A 15 4.41 -0.12 3.50
C ILE A 15 3.66 -1.30 4.10
N LEU A 16 2.74 -1.86 3.35
CA LEU A 16 2.11 -3.13 3.70
C LEU A 16 2.86 -4.27 3.02
N LEU A 17 3.27 -5.25 3.79
CA LEU A 17 3.90 -6.48 3.30
C LEU A 17 2.95 -7.65 3.53
N ILE A 18 2.50 -8.28 2.46
CA ILE A 18 1.55 -9.41 2.52
C ILE A 18 2.29 -10.70 2.23
N GLY A 19 2.19 -11.65 3.17
CA GLY A 19 2.81 -12.96 3.04
C GLY A 19 4.24 -13.05 3.53
N ILE A 20 4.72 -12.12 4.39
CA ILE A 20 6.01 -12.24 5.07
C ILE A 20 6.00 -13.46 6.00
N LYS A 21 7.13 -14.15 6.08
CA LYS A 21 7.37 -15.30 6.96
C LYS A 21 8.22 -14.92 8.15
N GLU A 22 9.09 -13.94 7.98
CA GLU A 22 10.02 -13.47 9.00
C GLU A 22 9.91 -11.96 9.19
N PHE A 23 10.21 -11.51 10.39
CA PHE A 23 10.13 -10.09 10.75
C PHE A 23 11.13 -9.25 9.97
N ILE A 24 10.66 -8.11 9.45
CA ILE A 24 11.47 -7.12 8.75
C ILE A 24 11.49 -5.83 9.58
N PRO A 25 12.67 -5.39 10.08
CA PRO A 25 12.77 -4.21 10.94
C PRO A 25 12.45 -2.90 10.21
N ALA A 26 11.60 -2.06 10.81
CA ALA A 26 11.25 -0.75 10.26
C ALA A 26 12.43 0.26 10.21
N CYS A 27 13.49 0.04 11.00
CA CYS A 27 14.68 0.89 11.00
C CYS A 27 15.58 0.72 9.76
N TRP A 28 15.38 -0.34 8.97
CA TRP A 28 16.14 -0.56 7.74
C TRP A 28 15.83 0.50 6.68
N SER A 29 16.72 0.67 5.69
CA SER A 29 16.44 1.49 4.52
C SER A 29 15.27 0.92 3.72
N TYR A 30 14.63 1.75 2.90
CA TYR A 30 13.55 1.28 2.02
C TYR A 30 13.99 0.14 1.12
N GLU A 31 15.18 0.28 0.51
CA GLU A 31 15.74 -0.74 -0.38
C GLU A 31 15.94 -2.08 0.34
N LYS A 32 16.46 -2.05 1.56
CA LYS A 32 16.68 -3.27 2.35
C LYS A 32 15.37 -3.94 2.74
N ILE A 33 14.34 -3.15 3.08
CA ILE A 33 13.00 -3.67 3.37
C ILE A 33 12.41 -4.35 2.12
N PHE A 34 12.49 -3.70 0.97
CA PHE A 34 11.95 -4.24 -0.27
C PHE A 34 12.66 -5.52 -0.72
N LEU A 35 13.98 -5.56 -0.60
CA LEU A 35 14.75 -6.76 -0.95
C LEU A 35 14.40 -7.93 -0.02
N ALA A 36 14.33 -7.69 1.30
CA ALA A 36 13.95 -8.71 2.27
C ALA A 36 12.49 -9.21 2.08
N ALA A 37 11.59 -8.32 1.67
CA ALA A 37 10.22 -8.71 1.31
C ALA A 37 10.20 -9.59 0.06
N LYS A 38 10.99 -9.25 -0.95
CA LYS A 38 11.11 -10.02 -2.19
C LYS A 38 11.72 -11.40 -1.95
N GLU A 39 12.73 -11.53 -1.09
CA GLU A 39 13.35 -12.81 -0.69
C GLU A 39 12.33 -13.74 -0.02
N GLN A 40 11.33 -13.18 0.65
CA GLN A 40 10.25 -13.92 1.27
C GLN A 40 9.03 -14.14 0.35
N ASP A 41 9.13 -13.72 -0.92
CA ASP A 41 7.99 -13.73 -1.86
C ASP A 41 6.76 -12.96 -1.32
N ALA A 42 6.99 -11.91 -0.55
CA ALA A 42 5.93 -11.04 -0.04
C ALA A 42 5.51 -10.00 -1.08
N LEU A 43 4.21 -9.71 -1.13
CA LEU A 43 3.68 -8.59 -1.91
C LEU A 43 3.98 -7.27 -1.19
N VAL A 44 4.52 -6.30 -1.91
CA VAL A 44 4.84 -4.97 -1.40
C VAL A 44 3.80 -3.97 -1.88
N VAL A 45 3.13 -3.31 -0.94
CA VAL A 45 2.13 -2.27 -1.23
C VAL A 45 2.54 -0.94 -0.61
N ALA A 46 2.53 0.14 -1.40
CA ALA A 46 2.65 1.49 -0.88
C ALA A 46 1.30 1.95 -0.33
N CYS A 47 1.21 2.10 1.01
CA CYS A 47 -0.02 2.50 1.68
C CYS A 47 -0.27 4.00 1.54
N HIS A 48 -1.53 4.38 1.33
CA HIS A 48 -1.99 5.77 1.26
C HIS A 48 -0.88 6.76 0.84
N PRO A 49 -0.25 6.59 -0.32
CA PRO A 49 0.92 7.36 -0.75
C PRO A 49 0.62 8.82 -1.06
N HIS A 50 -0.63 9.20 -0.89
CA HIS A 50 -1.18 10.53 -1.13
C HIS A 50 -1.59 11.26 0.16
N TYR A 51 -1.44 10.59 1.32
CA TYR A 51 -1.88 11.16 2.58
C TYR A 51 -0.98 12.32 3.01
N MET A 52 -1.58 13.49 3.14
CA MET A 52 -0.99 14.70 3.72
C MET A 52 -1.82 15.10 4.94
N SER A 53 -1.17 15.20 6.10
CA SER A 53 -1.81 15.74 7.29
C SER A 53 -1.22 17.12 7.63
N ASP A 54 -2.03 17.97 8.22
CA ASP A 54 -1.61 19.30 8.70
C ASP A 54 -0.46 19.26 9.72
N MET A 55 -0.18 18.07 10.25
CA MET A 55 0.83 17.81 11.26
C MET A 55 2.14 17.22 10.69
N SER A 56 2.49 17.51 9.45
CA SER A 56 3.74 17.12 8.81
C SER A 56 4.01 15.62 8.64
N ARG A 57 3.00 14.78 8.70
CA ARG A 57 3.10 13.33 8.46
C ARG A 57 2.52 12.97 7.11
N ASP A 58 3.09 13.50 6.05
CA ASP A 58 2.74 13.02 4.74
C ASP A 58 3.39 11.66 4.45
N THR A 59 2.76 10.86 3.61
CA THR A 59 3.24 9.55 3.16
C THR A 59 3.60 9.56 1.68
N LEU A 60 3.88 10.71 1.12
CA LEU A 60 4.16 10.93 -0.30
C LEU A 60 5.57 10.47 -0.73
N PHE A 61 6.44 10.09 0.20
CA PHE A 61 7.84 9.81 -0.13
C PHE A 61 7.98 8.80 -1.28
N LEU A 62 7.31 7.66 -1.21
CA LEU A 62 7.41 6.64 -2.25
C LEU A 62 6.81 7.11 -3.57
N TRP A 63 5.70 7.85 -3.54
CA TRP A 63 5.11 8.42 -4.73
C TRP A 63 6.01 9.47 -5.39
N ASN A 64 6.57 10.37 -4.62
CA ASN A 64 7.48 11.40 -5.12
C ASN A 64 8.78 10.81 -5.67
N ASN A 65 9.20 9.64 -5.20
CA ASN A 65 10.39 8.92 -5.65
C ASN A 65 10.04 7.63 -6.44
N ARG A 66 8.88 7.57 -7.10
CA ARG A 66 8.40 6.38 -7.81
C ARG A 66 9.31 5.92 -8.93
N ASP A 67 10.02 6.82 -9.60
CA ASP A 67 10.98 6.47 -10.66
C ASP A 67 12.08 5.56 -10.13
N LYS A 68 12.43 5.69 -8.85
CA LYS A 68 13.39 4.83 -8.18
C LYS A 68 12.74 3.56 -7.60
N TYR A 69 11.57 3.70 -6.96
CA TYR A 69 11.02 2.66 -6.09
C TYR A 69 9.89 1.84 -6.71
N ALA A 70 9.21 2.29 -7.77
CA ALA A 70 8.09 1.55 -8.35
C ALA A 70 8.43 0.11 -8.76
N ARG A 71 9.68 -0.16 -9.14
CA ARG A 71 10.16 -1.51 -9.47
C ARG A 71 10.14 -2.52 -8.32
N TYR A 72 10.01 -2.03 -7.09
CA TYR A 72 9.94 -2.84 -5.87
C TYR A 72 8.51 -2.93 -5.31
N ILE A 73 7.60 -2.11 -5.81
CA ILE A 73 6.23 -1.98 -5.32
C ILE A 73 5.31 -2.74 -6.27
N ASP A 74 4.64 -3.76 -5.75
CA ASP A 74 3.73 -4.60 -6.53
C ASP A 74 2.35 -3.95 -6.72
N ALA A 75 1.91 -3.13 -5.74
CA ALA A 75 0.67 -2.38 -5.85
C ALA A 75 0.72 -1.08 -5.04
N TRP A 76 -0.15 -0.15 -5.41
CA TRP A 76 -0.31 1.14 -4.76
C TRP A 76 -1.71 1.26 -4.19
N GLU A 77 -1.84 1.81 -3.01
CA GLU A 77 -3.15 2.11 -2.45
C GLU A 77 -3.71 3.36 -3.12
N ILE A 78 -4.77 3.18 -3.93
CA ILE A 78 -5.42 4.26 -4.68
C ILE A 78 -6.47 5.00 -3.85
N ALA A 79 -7.06 4.31 -2.87
CA ALA A 79 -8.07 4.87 -2.00
C ALA A 79 -7.91 4.34 -0.58
N ASN A 80 -8.08 5.23 0.39
CA ASN A 80 -7.89 4.94 1.80
C ASN A 80 -8.91 5.75 2.61
N ARG A 81 -9.57 5.14 3.58
CA ARG A 81 -10.66 5.77 4.34
C ARG A 81 -11.69 6.42 3.41
N ASP A 82 -11.69 7.74 3.31
CA ASP A 82 -12.58 8.53 2.44
C ASP A 82 -11.83 9.20 1.27
N ASP A 83 -10.49 9.08 1.23
CA ASP A 83 -9.63 9.71 0.24
C ASP A 83 -9.43 8.83 -1.00
N VAL A 84 -9.26 9.46 -2.15
CA VAL A 84 -8.96 8.80 -3.44
C VAL A 84 -7.79 9.50 -4.13
N PHE A 85 -6.85 8.70 -4.64
CA PHE A 85 -5.69 9.17 -5.39
C PHE A 85 -5.65 8.58 -6.81
N ASN A 86 -6.51 9.08 -7.67
CA ASN A 86 -6.77 8.53 -9.00
C ASN A 86 -5.55 8.48 -9.94
N VAL A 87 -4.53 9.28 -9.69
CA VAL A 87 -3.33 9.34 -10.54
C VAL A 87 -2.61 7.99 -10.65
N ILE A 88 -2.74 7.13 -9.66
CA ILE A 88 -2.19 5.77 -9.67
C ILE A 88 -2.80 4.96 -10.82
N SER A 89 -4.13 4.98 -10.95
CA SER A 89 -4.86 4.32 -12.04
C SER A 89 -4.50 4.92 -13.40
N LEU A 90 -4.40 6.25 -13.49
CA LEU A 90 -4.01 6.94 -14.73
C LEU A 90 -2.59 6.55 -15.19
N LYS A 91 -1.69 6.25 -14.26
CA LYS A 91 -0.35 5.73 -14.54
C LYS A 91 -0.32 4.22 -14.78
N LYS A 92 -1.48 3.54 -14.71
CA LYS A 92 -1.62 2.09 -14.93
C LYS A 92 -0.81 1.21 -13.96
N TYR A 93 -0.54 1.70 -12.76
CA TYR A 93 0.02 0.87 -11.70
C TYR A 93 -1.03 -0.09 -11.16
N PRO A 94 -0.66 -1.31 -10.75
CA PRO A 94 -1.54 -2.15 -9.95
C PRO A 94 -1.96 -1.42 -8.67
N TYR A 95 -3.22 -1.60 -8.27
CA TYR A 95 -3.76 -0.84 -7.15
C TYR A 95 -4.71 -1.65 -6.26
N ILE A 96 -4.83 -1.21 -5.03
CA ILE A 96 -5.82 -1.67 -4.05
C ILE A 96 -6.44 -0.47 -3.34
N ALA A 97 -7.46 -0.73 -2.54
CA ALA A 97 -8.07 0.24 -1.64
C ALA A 97 -8.33 -0.40 -0.27
N ASN A 98 -8.04 0.32 0.79
CA ASN A 98 -8.17 -0.19 2.16
C ASN A 98 -8.84 0.81 3.09
N SER A 99 -9.30 0.29 4.22
CA SER A 99 -9.95 1.09 5.27
C SER A 99 -8.96 1.82 6.18
N ASP A 100 -7.70 1.37 6.23
CA ASP A 100 -6.74 1.82 7.23
C ASP A 100 -7.37 1.79 8.65
N PHE A 101 -7.86 0.60 9.02
CA PHE A 101 -8.76 0.41 10.14
C PHE A 101 -8.09 0.72 11.49
N HIS A 102 -8.54 1.77 12.16
CA HIS A 102 -8.15 2.16 13.51
C HIS A 102 -9.34 2.39 14.44
N LYS A 103 -10.53 2.59 13.89
CA LYS A 103 -11.76 2.90 14.63
C LYS A 103 -12.96 2.28 13.91
N THR A 104 -14.03 1.98 14.63
CA THR A 104 -15.24 1.33 14.10
C THR A 104 -15.82 2.04 12.88
N ARG A 105 -15.80 3.38 12.83
CA ARG A 105 -16.24 4.15 11.66
C ARG A 105 -15.48 3.80 10.36
N HIS A 106 -14.23 3.29 10.45
CA HIS A 106 -13.45 2.89 9.27
C HIS A 106 -13.96 1.58 8.63
N LEU A 107 -14.96 0.92 9.21
CA LEU A 107 -15.71 -0.13 8.51
C LEU A 107 -16.43 0.44 7.28
N TYR A 108 -16.89 1.68 7.35
CA TYR A 108 -17.58 2.39 6.27
C TYR A 108 -16.55 3.22 5.47
N SER A 109 -15.78 2.53 4.64
CA SER A 109 -14.68 3.12 3.87
C SER A 109 -14.38 2.29 2.63
N TRP A 110 -13.37 2.67 1.89
CA TRP A 110 -12.91 1.92 0.72
C TRP A 110 -12.48 0.50 1.06
N LYS A 111 -12.77 -0.42 0.15
CA LYS A 111 -12.42 -1.85 0.21
C LYS A 111 -11.93 -2.31 -1.16
N THR A 112 -11.04 -3.30 -1.14
CA THR A 112 -10.66 -4.06 -2.32
C THR A 112 -11.56 -5.29 -2.44
N LEU A 113 -12.12 -5.50 -3.61
CA LEU A 113 -12.80 -6.73 -3.99
C LEU A 113 -11.88 -7.54 -4.88
N LEU A 114 -11.69 -8.80 -4.55
CA LEU A 114 -10.82 -9.71 -5.29
C LEU A 114 -11.64 -10.89 -5.83
N ASN A 115 -11.57 -11.10 -7.14
CA ASN A 115 -12.13 -12.27 -7.79
C ASN A 115 -11.04 -13.31 -8.01
N CYS A 116 -10.67 -14.02 -6.94
CA CYS A 116 -9.65 -15.05 -6.93
C CYS A 116 -9.95 -16.11 -5.86
N GLU A 117 -9.20 -17.19 -5.84
CA GLU A 117 -9.29 -18.18 -4.78
C GLU A 117 -8.85 -17.61 -3.42
N LYS A 118 -9.46 -18.14 -2.34
CA LYS A 118 -9.22 -17.67 -0.96
C LYS A 118 -7.94 -18.28 -0.37
N ASN A 119 -6.82 -18.04 -1.04
CA ASN A 119 -5.49 -18.39 -0.54
C ASN A 119 -4.50 -17.25 -0.79
N THR A 120 -3.43 -17.22 -0.02
CA THR A 120 -2.45 -16.12 -0.05
C THR A 120 -1.82 -15.93 -1.43
N GLU A 121 -1.50 -17.02 -2.12
CA GLU A 121 -0.84 -16.94 -3.43
C GLU A 121 -1.77 -16.36 -4.49
N SER A 122 -3.00 -16.84 -4.59
CA SER A 122 -4.00 -16.32 -5.52
C SER A 122 -4.29 -14.84 -5.27
N VAL A 123 -4.37 -14.40 -4.01
CA VAL A 123 -4.54 -12.99 -3.63
C VAL A 123 -3.34 -12.16 -4.09
N LYS A 124 -2.11 -12.62 -3.86
CA LYS A 124 -0.90 -11.90 -4.30
C LYS A 124 -0.89 -11.74 -5.83
N GLN A 125 -1.16 -12.81 -6.57
CA GLN A 125 -1.18 -12.79 -8.04
C GLN A 125 -2.28 -11.88 -8.58
N CYS A 126 -3.47 -11.92 -7.99
CA CYS A 126 -4.59 -11.08 -8.36
C CYS A 126 -4.21 -9.58 -8.24
N ILE A 127 -3.63 -9.18 -7.12
CA ILE A 127 -3.21 -7.81 -6.85
C ILE A 127 -2.04 -7.40 -7.76
N LYS A 128 -0.98 -8.21 -7.82
CA LYS A 128 0.25 -7.92 -8.59
C LYS A 128 -0.02 -7.71 -10.08
N HIS A 129 -0.92 -8.49 -10.65
CA HIS A 129 -1.29 -8.39 -12.06
C HIS A 129 -2.51 -7.51 -12.33
N ASN A 130 -3.10 -6.93 -11.29
CA ASN A 130 -4.33 -6.15 -11.34
C ASN A 130 -5.47 -6.86 -12.10
N LYS A 131 -5.58 -8.18 -11.90
CA LYS A 131 -6.61 -9.03 -12.53
C LYS A 131 -7.64 -9.44 -11.50
N GLY A 132 -8.92 -9.20 -11.79
CA GLY A 132 -10.01 -9.47 -10.86
C GLY A 132 -9.99 -8.55 -9.63
N VAL A 133 -9.37 -7.38 -9.73
CA VAL A 133 -9.34 -6.36 -8.69
C VAL A 133 -10.37 -5.29 -9.00
N ALA A 134 -11.22 -5.00 -8.05
CA ALA A 134 -12.12 -3.85 -8.06
C ALA A 134 -12.07 -3.15 -6.69
N ILE A 135 -12.43 -1.88 -6.66
CA ILE A 135 -12.57 -1.14 -5.42
C ILE A 135 -14.01 -0.69 -5.23
N THR A 136 -14.45 -0.63 -3.99
CA THR A 136 -15.77 -0.15 -3.62
C THR A 136 -15.72 0.70 -2.38
N LEU A 137 -16.55 1.73 -2.33
CA LEU A 137 -16.77 2.50 -1.12
C LEU A 137 -17.96 1.90 -0.37
N PHE A 138 -17.67 1.26 0.74
CA PHE A 138 -18.69 0.73 1.62
C PHE A 138 -19.18 1.83 2.56
N ARG A 139 -20.45 2.17 2.46
CA ARG A 139 -21.12 3.15 3.34
C ARG A 139 -22.32 2.51 4.00
N ASN A 140 -22.67 3.02 5.18
CA ASN A 140 -23.92 2.68 5.88
C ASN A 140 -25.08 3.43 5.26
#